data_9017651a7e150d6ab6ddae2f5ca2a7f3
#
_entry.id   9017651a7e150d6ab6ddae2f5ca2a7f3
#
_cell.length_a   1.000
_cell.length_b   1.000
_cell.length_c   1.000
_cell.angle_alpha   90.00
_cell.angle_beta   90.00
_cell.angle_gamma   90.00
#
_symmetry.space_group_name_H-M   'P 1'
#
loop_
_entity.id
_entity.type
_entity.pdbx_description
1 polymer ?
#
loop_
_entity_poly.entity_id
_entity_poly.type
_entity_poly.pdbx_seq_one_letter_code
_entity_poly.pdbx_strand_id
1 'polypeptide(L)'
;MNKFLVLTLSLLIGGLNCYANTMQDTIIVVNNAKKVTIENNKNSMSVKIEGSADNPDYFYLQKMEVDSTAAFIIEEKSADWDFTIPFVGKKDEDYKHRTQLCVGSFGFGMVNAINASDGMKVDMGASYELSLDHLLKLNYYLVPYSTSVSMGFGMTWRNYRMTGHTRFIKEGENLVLGNYPEGADIKFSRLKVYSLTVPFMINQLVGKKTVFSIGPVFNFNTHASLKTRYTLNGEKVKETDNKIHHNRMTIDFMAKLQLSSIGIYAKYSPSNVLNTEFGPEFRSFSAGITLFY
;
A
#
# COMPACT_ATOMS: atom_id res chain seq x y z
N MET A 1 18.77 0.65 20.86
CA MET A 1 17.47 0.26 20.28
C MET A 1 16.66 1.55 20.12
N ASN A 2 16.47 2.01 18.88
CA ASN A 2 15.93 3.35 18.64
C ASN A 2 14.45 3.42 19.03
N LYS A 3 14.10 4.47 19.79
CA LYS A 3 12.70 4.74 20.21
C LYS A 3 11.69 4.78 19.04
N PHE A 4 12.16 5.08 17.84
CA PHE A 4 11.38 5.02 16.59
C PHE A 4 10.97 3.58 16.19
N LEU A 5 11.81 2.58 16.44
CA LEU A 5 11.50 1.18 16.12
C LEU A 5 10.44 0.62 17.07
N VAL A 6 10.46 1.09 18.32
CA VAL A 6 9.45 0.69 19.34
C VAL A 6 8.10 1.32 19.03
N LEU A 7 8.09 2.57 18.55
CA LEU A 7 6.84 3.26 18.19
C LEU A 7 6.19 2.65 16.94
N THR A 8 6.97 2.27 15.93
CA THR A 8 6.44 1.57 14.74
C THR A 8 5.97 0.15 15.06
N LEU A 9 6.66 -0.54 15.97
CA LEU A 9 6.24 -1.88 16.39
C LEU A 9 4.98 -1.83 17.29
N SER A 10 4.84 -0.82 18.13
CA SER A 10 3.63 -0.62 18.97
C SER A 10 2.41 -0.21 18.12
N LEU A 11 2.58 0.55 17.04
CA LEU A 11 1.52 0.85 16.08
C LEU A 11 1.10 -0.39 15.28
N LEU A 12 2.05 -1.27 14.92
CA LEU A 12 1.77 -2.54 14.27
C LEU A 12 1.02 -3.51 15.20
N ILE A 13 1.39 -3.57 16.49
CA ILE A 13 0.75 -4.44 17.47
C ILE A 13 -0.61 -3.89 17.91
N GLY A 14 -0.76 -2.56 18.00
CA GLY A 14 -2.04 -1.89 18.28
C GLY A 14 -3.07 -2.09 17.16
N GLY A 15 -2.63 -2.17 15.90
CA GLY A 15 -3.51 -2.46 14.75
C GLY A 15 -3.97 -3.91 14.67
N LEU A 16 -3.18 -4.86 15.23
CA LEU A 16 -3.53 -6.29 15.21
C LEU A 16 -4.66 -6.65 16.20
N ASN A 17 -4.97 -5.79 17.19
CA ASN A 17 -6.02 -6.06 18.15
C ASN A 17 -7.43 -5.57 17.74
N CYS A 18 -7.57 -4.94 16.57
CA CYS A 18 -8.86 -4.38 16.15
C CYS A 18 -9.76 -5.34 15.37
N TYR A 19 -9.33 -6.56 15.01
CA TYR A 19 -10.20 -7.49 14.27
C TYR A 19 -10.08 -8.94 14.70
N ALA A 20 -10.15 -9.20 16.02
CA ALA A 20 -10.74 -10.44 16.48
C ALA A 20 -12.26 -10.21 16.52
N ASN A 21 -12.93 -10.26 15.38
CA ASN A 21 -14.39 -10.40 15.35
C ASN A 21 -14.72 -11.80 15.87
N THR A 22 -14.79 -11.94 17.19
CA THR A 22 -15.76 -12.85 17.78
C THR A 22 -17.12 -12.47 17.19
N MET A 23 -17.83 -13.43 16.60
CA MET A 23 -19.26 -13.29 16.29
C MET A 23 -19.95 -12.89 17.60
N GLN A 24 -19.99 -11.60 17.89
CA GLN A 24 -20.87 -11.06 18.90
C GLN A 24 -22.18 -10.82 18.15
N ASP A 25 -23.26 -11.42 18.65
CA ASP A 25 -24.60 -11.08 18.22
C ASP A 25 -24.75 -9.56 18.36
N THR A 26 -24.64 -8.85 17.25
CA THR A 26 -24.77 -7.41 17.24
C THR A 26 -26.27 -7.10 17.24
N ILE A 27 -26.80 -6.74 18.39
CA ILE A 27 -28.18 -6.25 18.50
C ILE A 27 -28.15 -4.78 18.06
N ILE A 28 -28.63 -4.51 16.84
CA ILE A 28 -28.83 -3.14 16.38
C ILE A 28 -30.23 -2.70 16.72
N VAL A 29 -30.33 -1.70 17.61
CA VAL A 29 -31.59 -1.09 17.99
C VAL A 29 -31.71 0.23 17.24
N VAL A 30 -32.57 0.27 16.24
CA VAL A 30 -32.88 1.51 15.50
C VAL A 30 -34.25 1.98 16.02
N ASN A 31 -34.25 3.09 16.75
CA ASN A 31 -35.49 3.67 17.24
C ASN A 31 -36.20 4.45 16.12
N ASN A 32 -37.48 4.16 15.92
CA ASN A 32 -38.35 4.85 14.95
C ASN A 32 -37.75 4.84 13.51
N ALA A 33 -37.39 3.65 13.02
CA ALA A 33 -36.98 3.50 11.62
C ALA A 33 -38.11 3.98 10.72
N LYS A 34 -37.75 4.81 9.72
CA LYS A 34 -38.71 5.34 8.75
C LYS A 34 -39.19 4.26 7.78
N LYS A 35 -38.32 3.33 7.44
CA LYS A 35 -38.64 2.18 6.60
C LYS A 35 -37.74 1.00 6.93
N VAL A 36 -38.33 -0.18 7.12
CA VAL A 36 -37.61 -1.44 7.23
C VAL A 36 -38.08 -2.35 6.10
N THR A 37 -37.15 -2.82 5.30
CA THR A 37 -37.42 -3.76 4.21
C THR A 37 -36.68 -5.06 4.48
N ILE A 38 -37.42 -6.17 4.50
CA ILE A 38 -36.85 -7.51 4.65
C ILE A 38 -37.16 -8.27 3.35
N GLU A 39 -36.12 -8.66 2.64
CA GLU A 39 -36.23 -9.48 1.45
C GLU A 39 -35.69 -10.86 1.74
N ASN A 40 -36.50 -11.88 1.48
CA ASN A 40 -36.13 -13.27 1.70
C ASN A 40 -36.29 -14.03 0.37
N ASN A 41 -35.17 -14.32 -0.27
CA ASN A 41 -35.09 -15.13 -1.48
C ASN A 41 -34.56 -16.52 -1.12
N LYS A 42 -34.75 -17.51 -2.04
CA LYS A 42 -34.36 -18.90 -1.78
C LYS A 42 -32.91 -19.09 -1.30
N ASN A 43 -32.00 -18.20 -1.67
CA ASN A 43 -30.56 -18.31 -1.37
C ASN A 43 -29.99 -17.07 -0.67
N SER A 44 -30.79 -16.07 -0.35
CA SER A 44 -30.31 -14.85 0.33
C SER A 44 -31.41 -14.19 1.15
N MET A 45 -31.05 -13.68 2.29
CA MET A 45 -31.88 -12.82 3.12
C MET A 45 -31.22 -11.46 3.25
N SER A 46 -31.96 -10.38 3.05
CA SER A 46 -31.47 -9.03 3.30
C SER A 46 -32.39 -8.26 4.24
N VAL A 47 -31.80 -7.50 5.14
CA VAL A 47 -32.48 -6.55 6.02
C VAL A 47 -31.94 -5.16 5.72
N LYS A 48 -32.82 -4.27 5.30
CA LYS A 48 -32.53 -2.88 4.98
C LYS A 48 -33.31 -1.98 5.91
N ILE A 49 -32.64 -1.03 6.55
CA ILE A 49 -33.23 -0.03 7.42
C ILE A 49 -32.89 1.36 6.87
N GLU A 50 -33.90 2.18 6.62
CA GLU A 50 -33.76 3.53 6.04
C GLU A 50 -34.37 4.55 6.98
N GLY A 51 -33.59 5.57 7.33
CA GLY A 51 -33.93 6.66 8.21
C GLY A 51 -34.17 6.24 9.66
N SER A 52 -33.81 7.10 10.60
CA SER A 52 -34.18 7.00 12.01
C SER A 52 -34.76 8.33 12.49
N ALA A 53 -35.33 8.35 13.74
CA ALA A 53 -35.87 9.58 14.28
C ALA A 53 -34.81 10.69 14.41
N ASP A 54 -33.59 10.29 14.74
CA ASP A 54 -32.46 11.21 14.99
C ASP A 54 -31.59 11.46 13.76
N ASN A 55 -31.70 10.60 12.72
CA ASN A 55 -30.95 10.73 11.47
C ASN A 55 -31.81 10.27 10.28
N PRO A 56 -32.43 11.20 9.55
CA PRO A 56 -33.26 10.89 8.37
C PRO A 56 -32.50 10.16 7.26
N ASP A 57 -31.19 10.32 7.19
CA ASP A 57 -30.31 9.72 6.17
C ASP A 57 -29.61 8.44 6.65
N TYR A 58 -30.00 7.93 7.82
CA TYR A 58 -29.50 6.65 8.34
C TYR A 58 -29.83 5.52 7.38
N PHE A 59 -28.82 4.68 7.11
CA PHE A 59 -28.95 3.52 6.26
C PHE A 59 -28.20 2.34 6.85
N TYR A 60 -28.87 1.20 6.91
CA TYR A 60 -28.29 -0.08 7.29
C TYR A 60 -28.75 -1.15 6.32
N LEU A 61 -27.83 -1.94 5.79
CA LEU A 61 -28.09 -3.11 4.96
C LEU A 61 -27.27 -4.29 5.46
N GLN A 62 -27.94 -5.36 5.81
CA GLN A 62 -27.32 -6.66 6.09
C GLN A 62 -27.82 -7.66 5.07
N LYS A 63 -26.91 -8.27 4.32
CA LYS A 63 -27.21 -9.33 3.36
C LYS A 63 -26.55 -10.62 3.81
N MET A 64 -27.30 -11.70 3.89
CA MET A 64 -26.87 -13.04 4.26
C MET A 64 -27.15 -13.99 3.09
N GLU A 65 -26.12 -14.65 2.56
CA GLU A 65 -26.28 -15.70 1.55
C GLU A 65 -26.28 -17.07 2.24
N VAL A 66 -27.27 -17.92 1.93
CA VAL A 66 -27.55 -19.18 2.63
C VAL A 66 -26.72 -20.35 2.10
N ASP A 67 -25.80 -20.17 1.16
CA ASP A 67 -25.00 -21.27 0.62
C ASP A 67 -23.53 -21.18 1.02
N SER A 68 -23.13 -22.15 1.85
CA SER A 68 -21.78 -22.64 2.21
C SER A 68 -20.64 -21.63 2.27
N THR A 69 -20.40 -21.10 3.41
CA THR A 69 -19.42 -20.08 3.85
C THR A 69 -20.04 -18.69 3.89
N ALA A 70 -20.62 -18.40 5.03
CA ALA A 70 -21.32 -17.15 5.30
C ALA A 70 -20.49 -15.91 4.93
N ALA A 71 -20.80 -15.32 3.79
CA ALA A 71 -20.35 -13.98 3.45
C ALA A 71 -21.39 -13.00 3.99
N PHE A 72 -21.12 -12.41 5.15
CA PHE A 72 -21.89 -11.30 5.66
C PHE A 72 -21.40 -10.02 4.99
N ILE A 73 -22.30 -9.31 4.34
CA ILE A 73 -22.07 -7.92 3.94
C ILE A 73 -22.86 -7.07 4.92
N ILE A 74 -22.15 -6.37 5.78
CA ILE A 74 -22.73 -5.35 6.66
C ILE A 74 -22.28 -4.01 6.11
N GLU A 75 -23.23 -3.17 5.77
CA GLU A 75 -22.97 -1.80 5.33
C GLU A 75 -23.74 -0.85 6.25
N GLU A 76 -23.01 -0.11 7.09
CA GLU A 76 -23.57 0.90 7.98
C GLU A 76 -23.02 2.28 7.58
N LYS A 77 -23.90 3.23 7.37
CA LYS A 77 -23.55 4.60 7.06
C LYS A 77 -24.10 5.52 8.14
N SER A 78 -23.21 6.04 8.98
CA SER A 78 -23.57 6.90 10.12
C SER A 78 -23.07 8.35 10.02
N ALA A 79 -22.44 8.78 8.95
CA ALA A 79 -21.90 10.14 8.84
C ALA A 79 -22.11 10.75 7.45
N ASP A 80 -22.63 11.98 7.44
CA ASP A 80 -22.77 12.87 6.28
C ASP A 80 -21.41 13.36 5.80
N TRP A 81 -20.76 12.58 4.96
CA TRP A 81 -19.65 13.07 4.13
C TRP A 81 -20.05 12.94 2.66
N ASP A 82 -20.82 13.92 2.18
CA ASP A 82 -21.10 14.08 0.75
C ASP A 82 -19.87 14.65 0.03
N PHE A 83 -19.00 13.75 -0.43
CA PHE A 83 -17.93 14.13 -1.35
C PHE A 83 -18.48 14.10 -2.79
N THR A 84 -18.93 15.25 -3.26
CA THR A 84 -19.37 15.40 -4.65
C THR A 84 -18.15 15.61 -5.55
N ILE A 85 -17.83 14.64 -6.39
CA ILE A 85 -16.79 14.79 -7.41
C ILE A 85 -17.35 15.73 -8.49
N PRO A 86 -16.74 16.91 -8.74
CA PRO A 86 -17.15 17.76 -9.83
C PRO A 86 -16.95 17.02 -11.16
N PHE A 87 -17.91 17.12 -12.07
CA PHE A 87 -17.98 16.49 -13.41
C PHE A 87 -18.69 15.14 -13.54
N VAL A 88 -19.17 14.52 -12.47
CA VAL A 88 -20.05 13.35 -12.59
C VAL A 88 -21.50 13.81 -12.37
N GLY A 89 -22.28 13.80 -13.43
CA GLY A 89 -23.68 14.25 -13.42
C GLY A 89 -24.52 13.48 -12.39
N LYS A 90 -25.34 14.19 -11.63
CA LYS A 90 -26.38 13.62 -10.77
C LYS A 90 -27.30 12.74 -11.62
N LYS A 91 -27.27 11.42 -11.40
CA LYS A 91 -28.32 10.54 -11.87
C LYS A 91 -28.56 9.40 -10.90
N ASP A 92 -29.82 9.32 -10.48
CA ASP A 92 -30.54 8.23 -9.84
C ASP A 92 -30.22 7.90 -8.38
N GLU A 93 -31.24 7.99 -7.57
CA GLU A 93 -31.27 7.75 -6.11
C GLU A 93 -30.93 6.33 -5.66
N ASP A 94 -30.78 5.37 -6.59
CA ASP A 94 -30.43 3.98 -6.30
C ASP A 94 -28.94 3.71 -6.06
N TYR A 95 -28.08 4.73 -6.09
CA TYR A 95 -26.62 4.56 -6.03
C TYR A 95 -25.94 5.23 -4.83
N LYS A 96 -26.62 5.31 -3.70
CA LYS A 96 -26.03 5.90 -2.46
C LYS A 96 -24.76 5.19 -1.92
N HIS A 97 -24.35 4.04 -2.49
CA HIS A 97 -23.22 3.23 -2.00
C HIS A 97 -22.03 3.16 -2.95
N ARG A 98 -21.77 4.20 -3.72
CA ARG A 98 -20.65 4.21 -4.69
C ARG A 98 -19.29 4.48 -4.05
N THR A 99 -19.24 5.04 -2.85
CA THR A 99 -17.99 5.43 -2.20
C THR A 99 -17.74 4.60 -0.97
N GLN A 100 -16.58 3.98 -0.89
CA GLN A 100 -16.16 3.17 0.25
C GLN A 100 -14.77 3.62 0.73
N LEU A 101 -14.65 3.90 2.03
CA LEU A 101 -13.38 4.14 2.69
C LEU A 101 -12.85 2.83 3.26
N CYS A 102 -11.63 2.47 2.89
CA CYS A 102 -10.94 1.29 3.39
C CYS A 102 -9.63 1.69 4.06
N VAL A 103 -9.22 0.90 5.02
CA VAL A 103 -7.96 1.10 5.76
C VAL A 103 -7.19 -0.21 5.79
N GLY A 104 -5.89 -0.10 5.60
CA GLY A 104 -4.94 -1.18 5.88
C GLY A 104 -4.62 -2.09 4.70
N SER A 105 -3.38 -2.03 4.25
CA SER A 105 -2.70 -3.15 3.62
C SER A 105 -1.20 -3.03 3.85
N PHE A 106 -0.58 -4.15 4.14
CA PHE A 106 0.86 -4.27 4.31
C PHE A 106 1.44 -5.03 3.13
N GLY A 107 2.50 -4.50 2.53
CA GLY A 107 3.23 -5.13 1.43
C GLY A 107 4.67 -5.44 1.80
N PHE A 108 5.11 -6.62 1.41
CA PHE A 108 6.50 -7.02 1.43
C PHE A 108 6.90 -7.57 0.07
N GLY A 109 7.98 -7.04 -0.49
CA GLY A 109 8.48 -7.49 -1.78
C GLY A 109 9.99 -7.40 -1.91
N MET A 110 10.49 -8.01 -2.97
CA MET A 110 11.86 -7.86 -3.42
C MET A 110 11.93 -6.70 -4.40
N VAL A 111 13.02 -5.93 -4.34
CA VAL A 111 13.26 -4.80 -5.25
C VAL A 111 14.58 -5.00 -5.99
N ASN A 112 14.59 -4.63 -7.25
CA ASN A 112 15.79 -4.66 -8.10
C ASN A 112 16.02 -3.31 -8.78
N ALA A 113 17.28 -3.03 -9.09
CA ALA A 113 17.67 -1.93 -9.97
C ALA A 113 17.73 -2.46 -11.40
N ILE A 114 17.02 -1.80 -12.30
CA ILE A 114 17.02 -2.10 -13.73
C ILE A 114 17.49 -0.88 -14.51
N ASN A 115 18.00 -1.10 -15.72
CA ASN A 115 18.64 -0.05 -16.53
C ASN A 115 19.66 0.74 -15.70
N ALA A 116 20.46 0.01 -14.93
CA ALA A 116 21.43 0.59 -14.03
C ALA A 116 22.74 0.91 -14.77
N SER A 117 23.43 1.96 -14.32
CA SER A 117 24.77 2.32 -14.80
C SER A 117 25.75 1.15 -14.67
N ASP A 118 26.73 1.12 -15.54
CA ASP A 118 27.78 0.09 -15.54
C ASP A 118 28.44 -0.02 -14.14
N GLY A 119 28.63 -1.26 -13.70
CA GLY A 119 29.18 -1.54 -12.37
C GLY A 119 28.17 -1.56 -11.22
N MET A 120 26.94 -1.07 -11.41
CA MET A 120 25.89 -1.15 -10.40
C MET A 120 25.16 -2.50 -10.50
N LYS A 121 25.44 -3.38 -9.54
CA LYS A 121 24.75 -4.66 -9.41
C LYS A 121 24.02 -4.72 -8.08
N VAL A 122 22.71 -4.84 -8.13
CA VAL A 122 21.84 -4.96 -6.95
C VAL A 122 21.47 -6.43 -6.73
N ASP A 123 21.63 -6.89 -5.50
CA ASP A 123 21.19 -8.22 -5.08
C ASP A 123 19.69 -8.19 -4.79
N MET A 124 18.88 -8.69 -5.71
CA MET A 124 17.43 -8.74 -5.58
C MET A 124 17.00 -9.56 -4.34
N GLY A 125 17.72 -10.64 -4.03
CA GLY A 125 17.39 -11.50 -2.88
C GLY A 125 17.63 -10.82 -1.51
N ALA A 126 18.52 -9.82 -1.47
CA ALA A 126 18.84 -9.06 -0.25
C ALA A 126 18.30 -7.63 -0.27
N SER A 127 17.63 -7.25 -1.33
CA SER A 127 16.97 -5.96 -1.49
C SER A 127 15.47 -6.12 -1.33
N TYR A 128 14.86 -5.25 -0.53
CA TYR A 128 13.44 -5.41 -0.19
C TYR A 128 12.68 -4.08 -0.23
N GLU A 129 11.40 -4.21 -0.48
CA GLU A 129 10.41 -3.15 -0.34
C GLU A 129 9.43 -3.51 0.79
N LEU A 130 9.21 -2.56 1.68
CA LEU A 130 8.11 -2.61 2.65
C LEU A 130 7.14 -1.52 2.29
N SER A 131 5.86 -1.81 2.24
CA SER A 131 4.83 -0.81 1.97
C SER A 131 3.66 -0.92 2.93
N LEU A 132 3.12 0.24 3.28
CA LEU A 132 1.81 0.42 3.87
C LEU A 132 0.97 1.10 2.80
N ASP A 133 0.38 0.32 1.89
CA ASP A 133 -0.19 0.87 0.65
C ASP A 133 -1.49 1.64 0.87
N HIS A 134 -2.22 1.33 1.93
CA HIS A 134 -3.53 1.91 2.18
C HIS A 134 -3.70 2.26 3.65
N LEU A 135 -2.97 3.29 4.12
CA LEU A 135 -3.33 3.94 5.39
C LEU A 135 -4.74 4.51 5.29
N LEU A 136 -5.08 5.04 4.12
CA LEU A 136 -6.42 5.45 3.71
C LEU A 136 -6.59 5.10 2.23
N LYS A 137 -7.75 4.56 1.86
CA LYS A 137 -8.12 4.27 0.47
C LYS A 137 -9.57 4.62 0.25
N LEU A 138 -9.82 5.49 -0.71
CA LEU A 138 -11.14 5.84 -1.21
C LEU A 138 -11.42 5.04 -2.48
N ASN A 139 -12.46 4.23 -2.48
CA ASN A 139 -12.96 3.55 -3.67
C ASN A 139 -14.22 4.24 -4.18
N TYR A 140 -14.32 4.39 -5.48
CA TYR A 140 -15.53 4.82 -6.17
C TYR A 140 -15.94 3.77 -7.20
N TYR A 141 -17.10 3.19 -7.04
CA TYR A 141 -17.60 2.13 -7.93
C TYR A 141 -18.22 2.73 -9.19
N LEU A 142 -17.60 2.48 -10.34
CA LEU A 142 -18.14 2.82 -11.65
C LEU A 142 -19.28 1.88 -12.04
N VAL A 143 -19.07 0.58 -11.77
CA VAL A 143 -20.06 -0.47 -11.91
C VAL A 143 -20.22 -1.12 -10.54
N PRO A 144 -21.44 -1.15 -9.98
CA PRO A 144 -21.68 -1.74 -8.66
C PRO A 144 -21.08 -3.13 -8.54
N TYR A 145 -20.30 -3.35 -7.47
CA TYR A 145 -19.65 -4.61 -7.12
C TYR A 145 -18.72 -5.24 -8.19
N SER A 146 -18.38 -4.51 -9.25
CA SER A 146 -17.54 -5.04 -10.33
C SER A 146 -16.31 -4.19 -10.59
N THR A 147 -16.50 -2.94 -11.00
CA THR A 147 -15.41 -2.05 -11.40
C THR A 147 -15.38 -0.82 -10.52
N SER A 148 -14.23 -0.52 -9.94
CA SER A 148 -14.05 0.71 -9.18
C SER A 148 -12.74 1.41 -9.56
N VAL A 149 -12.71 2.71 -9.33
CA VAL A 149 -11.47 3.48 -9.28
C VAL A 149 -11.16 3.77 -7.82
N SER A 150 -9.90 3.77 -7.48
CA SER A 150 -9.50 4.09 -6.10
C SER A 150 -8.30 5.00 -6.07
N MET A 151 -8.29 5.85 -5.06
CA MET A 151 -7.16 6.67 -4.67
C MET A 151 -6.79 6.32 -3.23
N GLY A 152 -5.50 6.18 -2.95
CA GLY A 152 -5.02 5.86 -1.61
C GLY A 152 -3.93 6.80 -1.15
N PHE A 153 -3.57 6.64 0.12
CA PHE A 153 -2.41 7.25 0.74
C PHE A 153 -1.64 6.17 1.50
N GLY A 154 -0.33 6.13 1.31
CA GLY A 154 0.53 5.11 1.90
C GLY A 154 1.97 5.55 2.11
N MET A 155 2.78 4.61 2.52
CA MET A 155 4.23 4.79 2.73
C MET A 155 4.98 3.60 2.19
N THR A 156 6.16 3.85 1.61
CA THR A 156 7.02 2.79 1.07
C THR A 156 8.47 3.01 1.51
N TRP A 157 9.15 1.92 1.86
CA TRP A 157 10.58 1.85 2.18
C TRP A 157 11.24 0.89 1.22
N ARG A 158 12.11 1.40 0.35
CA ARG A 158 12.91 0.59 -0.57
C ARG A 158 14.35 0.53 -0.10
N ASN A 159 14.93 -0.66 -0.16
CA ASN A 159 16.30 -0.91 0.23
C ASN A 159 17.03 -1.64 -0.89
N TYR A 160 17.92 -0.93 -1.59
CA TYR A 160 18.75 -1.47 -2.66
C TYR A 160 20.10 -1.86 -2.10
N ARG A 161 20.41 -3.15 -2.07
CA ARG A 161 21.68 -3.68 -1.60
C ARG A 161 22.57 -4.04 -2.77
N MET A 162 23.77 -3.47 -2.77
CA MET A 162 24.79 -3.83 -3.76
C MET A 162 25.33 -5.23 -3.54
N THR A 163 25.69 -5.90 -4.61
CA THR A 163 26.40 -7.18 -4.63
C THR A 163 27.80 -7.04 -5.19
N GLY A 164 28.68 -8.00 -4.90
CA GLY A 164 30.06 -8.04 -5.38
C GLY A 164 30.99 -7.08 -4.64
N HIS A 165 32.04 -6.64 -5.33
CA HIS A 165 33.10 -5.78 -4.78
C HIS A 165 32.82 -4.28 -4.96
N THR A 166 31.71 -3.91 -5.58
CA THR A 166 31.32 -2.52 -5.81
C THR A 166 30.44 -2.00 -4.66
N ARG A 167 30.63 -0.74 -4.31
CA ARG A 167 29.83 -0.05 -3.28
C ARG A 167 29.47 1.36 -3.74
N PHE A 168 28.49 1.95 -3.09
CA PHE A 168 28.23 3.37 -3.19
C PHE A 168 29.23 4.13 -2.31
N ILE A 169 29.83 5.17 -2.88
CA ILE A 169 30.73 6.10 -2.18
C ILE A 169 30.17 7.50 -2.37
N LYS A 170 30.13 8.28 -1.31
CA LYS A 170 29.76 9.68 -1.40
C LYS A 170 31.02 10.53 -1.49
N GLU A 171 31.15 11.28 -2.58
CA GLU A 171 32.23 12.22 -2.84
C GLU A 171 31.64 13.63 -2.97
N GLY A 172 31.77 14.43 -1.90
CA GLY A 172 31.12 15.72 -1.83
C GLY A 172 29.60 15.62 -1.90
N GLU A 173 29.00 16.15 -2.95
CA GLU A 173 27.55 16.03 -3.22
C GLU A 173 27.20 14.83 -4.09
N ASN A 174 28.17 14.24 -4.77
CA ASN A 174 27.97 13.16 -5.72
C ASN A 174 27.96 11.79 -5.04
N LEU A 175 27.14 10.89 -5.55
CA LEU A 175 27.14 9.48 -5.22
C LEU A 175 27.76 8.71 -6.36
N VAL A 176 28.93 8.13 -6.16
CA VAL A 176 29.67 7.38 -7.19
C VAL A 176 29.73 5.90 -6.86
N LEU A 177 30.03 5.08 -7.87
CA LEU A 177 30.30 3.66 -7.69
C LEU A 177 31.82 3.48 -7.60
N GLY A 178 32.27 2.80 -6.56
CA GLY A 178 33.68 2.46 -6.37
C GLY A 178 33.86 1.09 -5.76
N ASN A 179 35.08 0.62 -5.72
CA ASN A 179 35.41 -0.68 -5.14
C ASN A 179 35.66 -0.58 -3.63
N TYR A 180 35.47 -1.68 -2.94
CA TYR A 180 35.97 -1.81 -1.58
C TYR A 180 37.49 -1.84 -1.57
N PRO A 181 38.16 -1.40 -0.47
CA PRO A 181 39.60 -1.58 -0.31
C PRO A 181 40.01 -3.05 -0.43
N GLU A 182 41.24 -3.30 -0.90
CA GLU A 182 41.77 -4.65 -0.98
C GLU A 182 41.82 -5.28 0.43
N GLY A 183 41.45 -6.56 0.54
CA GLY A 183 41.37 -7.28 1.79
C GLY A 183 40.19 -6.95 2.69
N ALA A 184 39.26 -6.13 2.22
CA ALA A 184 38.05 -5.83 2.97
C ALA A 184 37.08 -7.02 3.04
N ASP A 185 36.67 -7.41 4.26
CA ASP A 185 35.56 -8.36 4.50
C ASP A 185 34.22 -7.59 4.35
N ILE A 186 33.56 -7.79 3.20
CA ILE A 186 32.37 -7.04 2.79
C ILE A 186 31.14 -7.55 3.55
N LYS A 187 30.42 -6.63 4.18
CA LYS A 187 29.13 -6.95 4.79
C LYS A 187 27.97 -6.47 3.90
N PHE A 188 27.91 -5.21 3.55
CA PHE A 188 26.95 -4.66 2.60
C PHE A 188 27.21 -3.19 2.28
N SER A 189 26.77 -2.75 1.09
CA SER A 189 26.50 -1.36 0.76
C SER A 189 25.06 -1.26 0.28
N ARG A 190 24.27 -0.34 0.86
CA ARG A 190 22.85 -0.21 0.54
C ARG A 190 22.36 1.22 0.54
N LEU A 191 21.52 1.52 -0.44
CA LEU A 191 20.76 2.75 -0.55
C LEU A 191 19.33 2.48 -0.05
N LYS A 192 18.84 3.33 0.83
CA LYS A 192 17.45 3.29 1.31
C LYS A 192 16.72 4.53 0.84
N VAL A 193 15.49 4.35 0.38
CA VAL A 193 14.60 5.44 -0.02
C VAL A 193 13.28 5.32 0.71
N TYR A 194 12.82 6.43 1.29
CA TYR A 194 11.53 6.58 1.93
C TYR A 194 10.62 7.41 1.08
N SER A 195 9.39 6.97 0.91
CA SER A 195 8.40 7.63 0.06
C SER A 195 7.04 7.66 0.73
N LEU A 196 6.36 8.79 0.63
CA LEU A 196 4.91 8.86 0.75
C LEU A 196 4.32 8.50 -0.60
N THR A 197 3.29 7.68 -0.63
CA THR A 197 2.74 7.13 -1.87
C THR A 197 1.27 7.46 -2.02
N VAL A 198 0.88 7.79 -3.25
CA VAL A 198 -0.51 8.05 -3.63
C VAL A 198 -0.84 7.16 -4.83
N PRO A 199 -1.35 5.94 -4.60
CA PRO A 199 -1.81 5.05 -5.66
C PRO A 199 -3.15 5.50 -6.23
N PHE A 200 -3.26 5.49 -7.57
CA PHE A 200 -4.51 5.61 -8.31
C PHE A 200 -4.74 4.33 -9.09
N MET A 201 -5.76 3.57 -8.71
CA MET A 201 -5.95 2.23 -9.26
C MET A 201 -7.33 2.09 -9.88
N ILE A 202 -7.36 1.36 -10.99
CA ILE A 202 -8.59 0.77 -11.52
C ILE A 202 -8.65 -0.64 -10.97
N ASN A 203 -9.74 -0.98 -10.30
CA ASN A 203 -9.94 -2.29 -9.69
C ASN A 203 -11.09 -2.99 -10.40
N GLN A 204 -10.87 -4.23 -10.79
CA GLN A 204 -11.83 -5.08 -11.44
C GLN A 204 -12.03 -6.35 -10.63
N LEU A 205 -13.27 -6.61 -10.20
CA LEU A 205 -13.64 -7.88 -9.60
C LEU A 205 -13.71 -8.97 -10.70
N VAL A 206 -12.95 -10.04 -10.49
CA VAL A 206 -12.89 -11.20 -11.37
C VAL A 206 -13.41 -12.41 -10.60
N GLY A 207 -14.58 -12.90 -10.94
CA GLY A 207 -15.25 -13.95 -10.17
C GLY A 207 -15.77 -13.45 -8.81
N LYS A 208 -15.78 -14.32 -7.79
CA LYS A 208 -16.42 -14.00 -6.49
C LYS A 208 -15.48 -13.34 -5.46
N LYS A 209 -14.16 -13.55 -5.54
CA LYS A 209 -13.21 -13.17 -4.47
C LYS A 209 -11.88 -12.60 -4.99
N THR A 210 -11.72 -12.47 -6.30
CA THR A 210 -10.46 -12.02 -6.90
C THR A 210 -10.62 -10.61 -7.44
N VAL A 211 -9.73 -9.71 -7.04
CA VAL A 211 -9.68 -8.34 -7.55
C VAL A 211 -8.37 -8.15 -8.29
N PHE A 212 -8.45 -7.78 -9.56
CA PHE A 212 -7.33 -7.28 -10.33
C PHE A 212 -7.30 -5.75 -10.25
N SER A 213 -6.14 -5.18 -9.94
CA SER A 213 -5.96 -3.73 -9.84
C SER A 213 -4.74 -3.32 -10.65
N ILE A 214 -4.89 -2.24 -11.41
CA ILE A 214 -3.79 -1.67 -12.19
C ILE A 214 -3.85 -0.15 -12.14
N GLY A 215 -2.69 0.50 -12.09
CA GLY A 215 -2.63 1.95 -12.16
C GLY A 215 -1.29 2.56 -11.73
N PRO A 216 -1.16 3.88 -11.85
CA PRO A 216 0.01 4.62 -11.40
C PRO A 216 0.03 4.79 -9.87
N VAL A 217 1.24 4.81 -9.32
CA VAL A 217 1.55 5.16 -7.94
C VAL A 217 2.50 6.34 -7.94
N PHE A 218 2.06 7.46 -7.44
CA PHE A 218 2.91 8.64 -7.27
C PHE A 218 3.68 8.52 -5.97
N ASN A 219 5.01 8.54 -6.05
CA ASN A 219 5.89 8.47 -4.90
C ASN A 219 6.51 9.84 -4.65
N PHE A 220 6.29 10.38 -3.47
CA PHE A 220 6.95 11.57 -2.95
C PHE A 220 8.08 11.11 -2.05
N ASN A 221 9.29 11.06 -2.61
CA ASN A 221 10.48 10.58 -1.93
C ASN A 221 10.93 11.64 -0.90
N THR A 222 10.79 11.33 0.37
CA THR A 222 11.06 12.29 1.46
C THR A 222 12.47 12.20 1.99
N HIS A 223 13.09 11.02 1.87
CA HIS A 223 14.42 10.79 2.43
C HIS A 223 15.15 9.67 1.70
N ALA A 224 16.44 9.87 1.44
CA ALA A 224 17.33 8.82 0.99
C ALA A 224 18.58 8.76 1.88
N SER A 225 19.06 7.56 2.17
CA SER A 225 20.24 7.34 3.00
C SER A 225 21.09 6.19 2.48
N LEU A 226 22.38 6.39 2.53
CA LEU A 226 23.40 5.40 2.21
C LEU A 226 23.93 4.77 3.51
N LYS A 227 24.17 3.46 3.48
CA LYS A 227 24.84 2.77 4.57
C LYS A 227 25.75 1.68 4.02
N THR A 228 27.05 1.79 4.29
CA THR A 228 28.07 0.82 3.92
C THR A 228 28.73 0.25 5.16
N ARG A 229 28.97 -1.04 5.18
CA ARG A 229 29.69 -1.74 6.26
C ARG A 229 30.64 -2.78 5.68
N TYR A 230 31.87 -2.78 6.17
CA TYR A 230 32.90 -3.77 5.89
C TYR A 230 33.88 -3.84 7.06
N THR A 231 34.75 -4.85 7.06
CA THR A 231 35.84 -4.97 8.02
C THR A 231 37.16 -4.88 7.25
N LEU A 232 38.07 -4.04 7.68
CA LEU A 232 39.39 -3.89 7.08
C LEU A 232 40.46 -4.01 8.18
N ASN A 233 41.42 -4.93 8.00
CA ASN A 233 42.47 -5.19 8.99
C ASN A 233 41.95 -5.47 10.42
N GLY A 234 40.79 -6.14 10.52
CA GLY A 234 40.14 -6.43 11.80
C GLY A 234 39.28 -5.30 12.36
N GLU A 235 39.34 -4.10 11.80
CA GLU A 235 38.53 -2.96 12.21
C GLU A 235 37.20 -2.88 11.43
N LYS A 236 36.12 -2.61 12.16
CA LYS A 236 34.77 -2.48 11.57
C LYS A 236 34.55 -1.06 11.06
N VAL A 237 34.49 -0.89 9.76
CA VAL A 237 34.17 0.38 9.09
C VAL A 237 32.67 0.51 8.88
N LYS A 238 32.10 1.63 9.30
CA LYS A 238 30.68 1.98 9.12
C LYS A 238 30.58 3.36 8.52
N GLU A 239 30.15 3.44 7.30
CA GLU A 239 29.86 4.69 6.61
C GLU A 239 28.35 4.88 6.54
N THR A 240 27.86 6.06 6.92
CA THR A 240 26.42 6.38 6.85
C THR A 240 26.29 7.81 6.38
N ASP A 241 25.52 8.02 5.33
CA ASP A 241 25.20 9.36 4.82
C ASP A 241 23.70 9.49 4.58
N ASN A 242 23.12 10.59 5.04
CA ASN A 242 21.70 10.90 4.96
C ASN A 242 21.39 12.01 3.96
N LYS A 243 22.42 12.59 3.33
CA LYS A 243 22.28 13.67 2.33
C LYS A 243 22.51 13.13 0.94
N ILE A 244 21.60 12.30 0.46
CA ILE A 244 21.66 11.71 -0.87
C ILE A 244 20.67 12.43 -1.78
N HIS A 245 21.17 12.95 -2.92
CA HIS A 245 20.35 13.58 -3.93
C HIS A 245 19.51 12.53 -4.65
N HIS A 246 18.22 12.56 -4.43
CA HIS A 246 17.26 11.65 -5.04
C HIS A 246 16.14 12.43 -5.73
N ASN A 247 15.50 11.81 -6.69
CA ASN A 247 14.34 12.41 -7.33
C ASN A 247 13.20 12.52 -6.31
N ARG A 248 12.74 13.76 -6.07
CA ARG A 248 11.71 14.03 -5.07
C ARG A 248 10.37 13.42 -5.42
N MET A 249 10.08 13.28 -6.71
CA MET A 249 8.84 12.69 -7.21
C MET A 249 9.18 11.65 -8.27
N THR A 250 8.65 10.45 -8.11
CA THR A 250 8.73 9.36 -9.09
C THR A 250 7.36 8.74 -9.29
N ILE A 251 7.16 8.11 -10.44
CA ILE A 251 5.91 7.44 -10.77
C ILE A 251 6.23 5.96 -10.98
N ASP A 252 5.46 5.10 -10.32
CA ASP A 252 5.48 3.66 -10.57
C ASP A 252 4.19 3.26 -11.28
N PHE A 253 4.25 2.23 -12.12
CA PHE A 253 3.09 1.49 -12.60
C PHE A 253 2.97 0.21 -11.81
N MET A 254 1.83 0.01 -11.17
CA MET A 254 1.56 -1.15 -10.33
C MET A 254 0.44 -1.99 -10.92
N ALA A 255 0.67 -3.30 -10.96
CA ALA A 255 -0.36 -4.31 -11.15
C ALA A 255 -0.45 -5.16 -9.89
N LYS A 256 -1.68 -5.45 -9.44
CA LYS A 256 -1.96 -6.23 -8.23
C LYS A 256 -3.09 -7.23 -8.51
N LEU A 257 -2.90 -8.44 -8.04
CA LEU A 257 -3.93 -9.47 -8.01
C LEU A 257 -4.19 -9.84 -6.56
N GLN A 258 -5.39 -9.57 -6.08
CA GLN A 258 -5.82 -9.85 -4.71
C GLN A 258 -6.78 -11.03 -4.69
N LEU A 259 -6.53 -11.97 -3.80
CA LEU A 259 -7.38 -13.12 -3.51
C LEU A 259 -7.78 -13.04 -2.02
N SER A 260 -8.99 -12.62 -1.73
CA SER A 260 -9.41 -12.40 -0.35
C SER A 260 -8.43 -11.46 0.40
N SER A 261 -7.80 -11.91 1.49
CA SER A 261 -6.88 -11.12 2.32
C SER A 261 -5.42 -11.13 1.85
N ILE A 262 -5.09 -11.88 0.78
CA ILE A 262 -3.72 -11.96 0.26
C ILE A 262 -3.70 -11.49 -1.19
N GLY A 263 -2.67 -10.74 -1.55
CA GLY A 263 -2.44 -10.34 -2.93
C GLY A 263 -0.99 -10.49 -3.33
N ILE A 264 -0.76 -10.54 -4.63
CA ILE A 264 0.57 -10.39 -5.23
C ILE A 264 0.60 -9.10 -6.03
N TYR A 265 1.74 -8.46 -6.09
CA TYR A 265 1.93 -7.24 -6.86
C TYR A 265 3.24 -7.22 -7.62
N ALA A 266 3.26 -6.42 -8.66
CA ALA A 266 4.46 -5.99 -9.36
C ALA A 266 4.38 -4.48 -9.58
N LYS A 267 5.51 -3.78 -9.40
CA LYS A 267 5.67 -2.35 -9.65
C LYS A 267 6.87 -2.12 -10.55
N TYR A 268 6.71 -1.26 -11.53
CA TYR A 268 7.77 -0.78 -12.41
C TYR A 268 7.85 0.74 -12.36
N SER A 269 9.03 1.27 -12.06
CA SER A 269 9.31 2.71 -12.06
C SER A 269 10.07 3.09 -13.34
N PRO A 270 9.47 3.84 -14.27
CA PRO A 270 10.19 4.38 -15.41
C PRO A 270 11.12 5.54 -15.04
N SER A 271 10.92 6.14 -13.87
CA SER A 271 11.71 7.25 -13.35
C SER A 271 12.99 6.74 -12.67
N ASN A 272 14.10 7.47 -12.82
CA ASN A 272 15.31 7.20 -12.06
C ASN A 272 15.08 7.47 -10.56
N VAL A 273 15.65 6.62 -9.73
CA VAL A 273 15.50 6.71 -8.25
C VAL A 273 16.33 7.87 -7.71
N LEU A 274 17.55 8.03 -8.21
CA LEU A 274 18.45 9.13 -7.86
C LEU A 274 18.34 10.28 -8.85
N ASN A 275 18.75 11.48 -8.43
CA ASN A 275 19.00 12.56 -9.35
C ASN A 275 20.30 12.24 -10.14
N THR A 276 20.17 12.13 -11.46
CA THR A 276 21.24 11.70 -12.37
C THR A 276 22.41 12.68 -12.47
N GLU A 277 22.21 13.93 -12.06
CA GLU A 277 23.28 14.92 -11.93
C GLU A 277 24.27 14.60 -10.80
N PHE A 278 23.79 13.87 -9.77
CA PHE A 278 24.54 13.62 -8.53
C PHE A 278 24.75 12.14 -8.23
N GLY A 279 24.24 11.22 -9.05
CA GLY A 279 24.37 9.80 -8.78
C GLY A 279 24.13 8.90 -9.98
N PRO A 280 24.41 7.58 -9.82
CA PRO A 280 24.25 6.62 -10.89
C PRO A 280 22.79 6.49 -11.30
N GLU A 281 22.57 6.31 -12.60
CA GLU A 281 21.25 6.04 -13.14
C GLU A 281 20.81 4.62 -12.83
N PHE A 282 19.61 4.49 -12.33
CA PHE A 282 18.87 3.24 -12.28
C PHE A 282 17.39 3.46 -12.03
N ARG A 283 16.60 2.52 -12.53
CA ARG A 283 15.15 2.45 -12.33
C ARG A 283 14.82 1.31 -11.40
N SER A 284 13.62 1.34 -10.84
CA SER A 284 13.18 0.35 -9.86
C SER A 284 12.16 -0.62 -10.46
N PHE A 285 12.35 -1.90 -10.14
CA PHE A 285 11.34 -2.92 -10.30
C PHE A 285 11.15 -3.64 -8.96
N SER A 286 9.92 -3.81 -8.52
CA SER A 286 9.61 -4.59 -7.32
C SER A 286 8.47 -5.55 -7.55
N ALA A 287 8.52 -6.70 -6.88
CA ALA A 287 7.44 -7.67 -6.85
C ALA A 287 7.34 -8.30 -5.47
N GLY A 288 6.13 -8.61 -5.04
CA GLY A 288 5.92 -9.12 -3.69
C GLY A 288 4.49 -9.51 -3.40
N ILE A 289 4.22 -9.65 -2.11
CA ILE A 289 2.92 -10.00 -1.55
C ILE A 289 2.33 -8.83 -0.78
N THR A 290 1.03 -8.74 -0.74
CA THR A 290 0.27 -7.81 0.11
C THR A 290 -0.69 -8.58 1.00
N LEU A 291 -0.82 -8.14 2.24
CA LEU A 291 -1.80 -8.61 3.20
C LEU A 291 -2.80 -7.47 3.45
N PHE A 292 -4.09 -7.79 3.36
CA PHE A 292 -5.19 -6.87 3.60
C PHE A 292 -5.85 -7.21 4.92
N TYR A 293 -6.20 -6.19 5.66
CA TYR A 293 -6.89 -6.32 6.93
C TYR A 293 -8.36 -5.97 6.77
#